data_a2a617215959e7f86d3104bf1d7958f9
#
_entry.id   a2a617215959e7f86d3104bf1d7958f9
#
_cell.length_a   1.000
_cell.length_b   1.000
_cell.length_c   1.000
_cell.angle_alpha   90.00
_cell.angle_beta   90.00
_cell.angle_gamma   90.00
#
_symmetry.space_group_name_H-M   'P 1'
#
loop_
_entity.id
_entity.type
_entity.pdbx_description
1 polymer ?
#
loop_
_entity_poly.entity_id
_entity_poly.type
_entity_poly.pdbx_seq_one_letter_code
_entity_poly.pdbx_strand_id
1 'polypeptide(L)'
;HEPHADERFRVAAGARACEDAAACLFLAIHTMTTTYPLHAGLTRADEPFPAEADVVIAGAGIMGCAAAYYLARRGLKAVVLDKSRIAGQQSSRAWGFVRQQGREAAEVPLMMAGMRLWEQLERELDFDLEWRQGGCMYVASDESDWASFQQWTDVARQYGLDTRVLNRAQIDAHVHGMQGEALGGLYTPTDGQAEPRRVAAAFAARAIESGARFFEGCGVVAIERAAGAITGVVTERGTIRTSRLICAAGASSWRLLKTLGLELPQQAVRGTCMRTNALPQVTASTFWGHGLGIRQRANGMINLADDMQVDVDMTFGHLRALKWFLPELWKQREKFSFHLNGAMLRDLRERLPGGVPDAERVLHPRDPQPQPERSHAPRALRKLKTLFPALKDAQITEAWAGLIDVLPDGIPVIDAPSEVRGLMIATGFCGHGFAMGPIAGKLLAEWIDEGRPSLDLTEFRLRRFFDGTMKRPRSML
;
A
#
# COMPACT_ATOMS: atom_id res chain seq x y z
N HIS A 1 21.09 -59.50 10.35
CA HIS A 1 19.77 -59.83 9.79
C HIS A 1 18.96 -58.54 9.62
N GLU A 2 18.96 -58.00 8.43
CA GLU A 2 17.88 -57.21 7.83
C GLU A 2 16.63 -58.06 7.63
N PRO A 3 15.41 -57.51 7.46
CA PRO A 3 15.12 -56.78 6.24
C PRO A 3 14.12 -55.60 6.41
N HIS A 4 14.27 -54.60 5.52
CA HIS A 4 13.33 -54.11 4.52
C HIS A 4 11.85 -54.06 4.83
N ALA A 5 11.24 -52.85 4.76
CA ALA A 5 9.95 -52.65 4.17
C ALA A 5 9.83 -51.22 3.57
N ASP A 6 9.82 -51.21 2.27
CA ASP A 6 9.50 -50.15 1.36
C ASP A 6 7.93 -49.93 1.40
N GLU A 7 7.47 -48.81 1.92
CA GLU A 7 6.06 -48.40 1.83
C GLU A 7 5.90 -47.25 0.86
N ARG A 8 5.79 -47.65 -0.43
CA ARG A 8 5.28 -46.76 -1.49
C ARG A 8 3.80 -46.50 -1.28
N PHE A 9 3.47 -45.28 -0.87
CA PHE A 9 2.10 -44.81 -0.91
C PHE A 9 1.60 -44.78 -2.37
N ARG A 10 0.78 -45.74 -2.72
CA ARG A 10 -0.07 -45.72 -3.91
C ARG A 10 -1.16 -44.66 -3.73
N VAL A 11 -0.98 -43.51 -4.40
CA VAL A 11 -2.07 -42.58 -4.63
C VAL A 11 -2.98 -43.20 -5.68
N ALA A 12 -4.16 -43.64 -5.24
CA ALA A 12 -5.20 -44.14 -6.14
C ALA A 12 -5.68 -43.00 -7.02
N ALA A 13 -5.45 -43.15 -8.32
CA ALA A 13 -5.96 -42.27 -9.35
C ALA A 13 -7.47 -42.38 -9.46
N GLY A 14 -8.21 -41.41 -8.95
CA GLY A 14 -9.59 -41.09 -9.30
C GLY A 14 -9.59 -39.95 -10.30
N ALA A 15 -9.30 -40.26 -11.56
CA ALA A 15 -9.46 -39.30 -12.65
C ALA A 15 -10.95 -39.07 -12.90
N ARG A 16 -11.53 -38.04 -12.25
CA ARG A 16 -12.65 -37.31 -12.84
C ARG A 16 -12.04 -36.10 -13.52
N ALA A 17 -12.23 -36.01 -14.83
CA ALA A 17 -11.79 -34.87 -15.62
C ALA A 17 -12.29 -33.58 -14.98
N CYS A 18 -11.34 -32.74 -14.57
CA CYS A 18 -11.63 -31.40 -14.05
C CYS A 18 -11.92 -30.54 -15.29
N GLU A 19 -13.19 -30.27 -15.57
CA GLU A 19 -13.62 -29.43 -16.71
C GLU A 19 -13.28 -27.95 -16.52
N ASP A 20 -12.57 -27.58 -15.45
CA ASP A 20 -12.18 -26.21 -15.17
C ASP A 20 -10.68 -26.10 -14.87
N ALA A 21 -9.89 -25.97 -15.96
CA ALA A 21 -8.43 -25.75 -15.87
C ALA A 21 -8.07 -24.51 -15.01
N ALA A 22 -9.00 -23.55 -14.89
CA ALA A 22 -8.85 -22.37 -14.05
C ALA A 22 -8.92 -22.71 -12.56
N ALA A 23 -9.77 -23.67 -12.16
CA ALA A 23 -9.89 -24.10 -10.77
C ALA A 23 -8.66 -24.90 -10.30
N CYS A 24 -8.11 -25.77 -11.19
CA CYS A 24 -6.88 -26.52 -10.91
C CYS A 24 -5.66 -25.59 -10.81
N LEU A 25 -5.59 -24.55 -11.65
CA LEU A 25 -4.51 -23.55 -11.59
C LEU A 25 -4.58 -22.75 -10.26
N PHE A 26 -5.78 -22.45 -9.78
CA PHE A 26 -5.97 -21.72 -8.52
C PHE A 26 -5.60 -22.55 -7.29
N LEU A 27 -5.85 -23.85 -7.30
CA LEU A 27 -5.41 -24.74 -6.23
C LEU A 27 -3.88 -24.86 -6.17
N ALA A 28 -3.19 -24.87 -7.30
CA ALA A 28 -1.72 -24.87 -7.36
C ALA A 28 -1.10 -23.54 -6.89
N ILE A 29 -1.81 -22.42 -7.10
CA ILE A 29 -1.37 -21.08 -6.65
C ILE A 29 -1.54 -20.92 -5.12
N HIS A 30 -2.45 -21.67 -4.48
CA HIS A 30 -2.72 -21.59 -3.03
C HIS A 30 -1.58 -22.11 -2.15
N THR A 31 -0.62 -22.86 -2.69
CA THR A 31 0.52 -23.39 -1.93
C THR A 31 1.79 -22.54 -2.02
N MET A 32 1.79 -21.48 -2.82
CA MET A 32 2.90 -20.53 -2.84
C MET A 32 2.70 -19.47 -1.75
N THR A 33 3.01 -19.84 -0.51
CA THR A 33 3.32 -18.87 0.55
C THR A 33 4.40 -17.95 0.02
N THR A 34 4.06 -16.68 -0.14
CA THR A 34 5.00 -15.64 -0.59
C THR A 34 6.12 -15.55 0.44
N THR A 35 7.20 -16.27 0.24
CA THR A 35 8.43 -16.10 1.02
C THR A 35 9.00 -14.74 0.64
N TYR A 36 9.05 -13.83 1.62
CA TYR A 36 9.69 -12.52 1.50
C TYR A 36 11.16 -12.67 1.91
N PRO A 37 12.11 -12.97 1.01
CA PRO A 37 13.48 -13.27 1.39
C PRO A 37 14.26 -12.06 1.90
N LEU A 38 13.78 -10.83 1.66
CA LEU A 38 14.53 -9.61 1.98
C LEU A 38 14.43 -9.16 3.44
N HIS A 39 13.58 -9.78 4.27
CA HIS A 39 13.40 -9.37 5.67
C HIS A 39 14.03 -10.34 6.66
N ALA A 40 14.37 -11.55 6.21
CA ALA A 40 14.97 -12.54 7.09
C ALA A 40 16.34 -12.05 7.58
N GLY A 41 16.44 -11.83 8.89
CA GLY A 41 17.71 -11.48 9.55
C GLY A 41 18.01 -9.98 9.69
N LEU A 42 17.07 -9.07 9.33
CA LEU A 42 17.26 -7.64 9.62
C LEU A 42 17.14 -7.34 11.11
N THR A 43 16.28 -8.05 11.83
CA THR A 43 16.10 -7.87 13.28
C THR A 43 16.81 -9.00 14.04
N ARG A 44 17.37 -8.66 15.22
CA ARG A 44 17.99 -9.64 16.12
C ARG A 44 17.00 -10.06 17.21
N ALA A 45 16.79 -11.36 17.36
CA ALA A 45 15.87 -11.87 18.37
C ALA A 45 16.34 -11.60 19.81
N ASP A 46 17.66 -11.50 20.02
CA ASP A 46 18.35 -11.27 21.29
C ASP A 46 18.60 -9.78 21.58
N GLU A 47 18.14 -8.88 20.73
CA GLU A 47 18.33 -7.45 20.94
C GLU A 47 17.62 -6.98 22.22
N PRO A 48 18.34 -6.33 23.16
CA PRO A 48 17.75 -5.83 24.41
C PRO A 48 16.61 -4.83 24.10
N PHE A 49 15.50 -4.99 24.80
CA PHE A 49 14.38 -4.06 24.60
C PHE A 49 14.69 -2.70 25.25
N PRO A 50 14.48 -1.55 24.55
CA PRO A 50 14.88 -0.24 25.05
C PRO A 50 13.93 0.25 26.12
N ALA A 51 14.47 0.86 27.18
CA ALA A 51 13.68 1.54 28.19
C ALA A 51 13.27 2.97 27.76
N GLU A 52 13.98 3.56 26.77
CA GLU A 52 13.74 4.93 26.30
C GLU A 52 14.12 5.08 24.82
N ALA A 53 13.51 6.05 24.16
CA ALA A 53 13.79 6.45 22.78
C ALA A 53 13.50 7.94 22.59
N ASP A 54 14.18 8.58 21.62
CA ASP A 54 13.83 9.94 21.20
C ASP A 54 12.49 9.95 20.46
N VAL A 55 12.24 8.89 19.67
CA VAL A 55 11.01 8.70 18.88
C VAL A 55 10.65 7.23 18.85
N VAL A 56 9.39 6.89 19.13
CA VAL A 56 8.82 5.58 18.85
C VAL A 56 7.97 5.66 17.58
N ILE A 57 8.08 4.66 16.72
CA ILE A 57 7.32 4.55 15.46
C ILE A 57 6.47 3.28 15.51
N ALA A 58 5.17 3.44 15.47
CA ALA A 58 4.22 2.33 15.42
C ALA A 58 3.90 1.96 13.96
N GLY A 59 4.46 0.85 13.49
CA GLY A 59 4.34 0.31 12.14
C GLY A 59 5.65 0.37 11.35
N ALA A 60 6.11 -0.80 10.89
CA ALA A 60 7.28 -0.97 10.02
C ALA A 60 6.90 -1.11 8.54
N GLY A 61 5.86 -0.39 8.09
CA GLY A 61 5.57 -0.17 6.69
C GLY A 61 6.54 0.85 6.07
N ILE A 62 6.35 1.18 4.79
CA ILE A 62 7.23 2.11 4.06
C ILE A 62 7.33 3.48 4.75
N MET A 63 6.23 3.98 5.36
CA MET A 63 6.23 5.25 6.08
C MET A 63 7.12 5.19 7.31
N GLY A 64 6.94 4.15 8.14
CA GLY A 64 7.72 3.98 9.37
C GLY A 64 9.19 3.68 9.10
N CYS A 65 9.50 2.85 8.10
CA CYS A 65 10.88 2.54 7.70
C CYS A 65 11.60 3.78 7.16
N ALA A 66 10.94 4.57 6.28
CA ALA A 66 11.52 5.80 5.76
C ALA A 66 11.70 6.86 6.87
N ALA A 67 10.71 7.04 7.75
CA ALA A 67 10.84 7.95 8.89
C ALA A 67 12.00 7.54 9.80
N ALA A 68 12.13 6.26 10.14
CA ALA A 68 13.23 5.75 10.95
C ALA A 68 14.59 6.02 10.31
N TYR A 69 14.71 5.80 9.00
CA TYR A 69 15.94 6.07 8.26
C TYR A 69 16.34 7.55 8.33
N TYR A 70 15.43 8.46 8.00
CA TYR A 70 15.74 9.88 8.03
C TYR A 70 15.96 10.45 9.45
N LEU A 71 15.31 9.88 10.48
CA LEU A 71 15.54 10.23 11.88
C LEU A 71 16.90 9.72 12.36
N ALA A 72 17.24 8.46 12.09
CA ALA A 72 18.52 7.89 12.50
C ALA A 72 19.70 8.62 11.84
N ARG A 73 19.58 9.01 10.57
CA ARG A 73 20.60 9.86 9.91
C ARG A 73 20.77 11.25 10.53
N ARG A 74 19.78 11.73 11.27
CA ARG A 74 19.84 12.95 12.07
C ARG A 74 20.35 12.71 13.50
N GLY A 75 20.76 11.48 13.83
CA GLY A 75 21.29 11.10 15.13
C GLY A 75 20.23 10.84 16.21
N LEU A 76 18.95 10.78 15.85
CA LEU A 76 17.85 10.50 16.78
C LEU A 76 17.72 8.98 17.00
N LYS A 77 17.53 8.59 18.27
CA LYS A 77 17.28 7.19 18.66
C LYS A 77 15.85 6.80 18.32
N ALA A 78 15.65 6.31 17.08
CA ALA A 78 14.37 5.85 16.61
C ALA A 78 14.16 4.36 16.96
N VAL A 79 12.99 4.03 17.54
CA VAL A 79 12.57 2.66 17.81
C VAL A 79 11.30 2.36 17.02
N VAL A 80 11.36 1.39 16.12
CA VAL A 80 10.26 0.96 15.27
C VAL A 80 9.66 -0.33 15.82
N LEU A 81 8.35 -0.32 16.01
CA LEU A 81 7.58 -1.44 16.54
C LEU A 81 6.57 -1.88 15.49
N ASP A 82 6.57 -3.16 15.15
CA ASP A 82 5.52 -3.72 14.31
C ASP A 82 4.89 -4.95 14.97
N LYS A 83 3.58 -4.99 15.00
CA LYS A 83 2.82 -6.13 15.55
C LYS A 83 3.01 -7.42 14.76
N SER A 84 3.49 -7.32 13.52
CA SER A 84 3.77 -8.44 12.61
C SER A 84 5.24 -8.40 12.18
N ARG A 85 5.53 -7.94 10.99
CA ARG A 85 6.87 -7.90 10.40
C ARG A 85 7.09 -6.68 9.52
N ILE A 86 8.35 -6.34 9.31
CA ILE A 86 8.77 -5.27 8.39
C ILE A 86 8.13 -5.47 7.02
N ALA A 87 7.48 -4.43 6.50
CA ALA A 87 6.80 -4.41 5.20
C ALA A 87 5.78 -5.54 4.98
N GLY A 88 5.29 -6.20 6.03
CA GLY A 88 4.46 -7.40 5.94
C GLY A 88 3.08 -7.19 5.31
N GLN A 89 2.63 -5.94 5.18
CA GLN A 89 1.28 -5.59 4.72
C GLN A 89 1.31 -4.79 3.40
N GLN A 90 0.63 -3.65 3.31
CA GLN A 90 0.43 -2.87 2.09
C GLN A 90 1.73 -2.57 1.33
N SER A 91 2.82 -2.27 2.05
CA SER A 91 4.09 -1.80 1.49
C SER A 91 4.78 -2.78 0.55
N SER A 92 4.50 -4.09 0.67
CA SER A 92 5.02 -5.14 -0.21
C SER A 92 3.98 -5.70 -1.18
N ARG A 93 2.74 -5.22 -1.12
CA ARG A 93 1.61 -5.76 -1.89
C ARG A 93 1.12 -4.82 -2.98
N ALA A 94 1.70 -3.62 -3.10
CA ALA A 94 1.39 -2.65 -4.13
C ALA A 94 1.79 -3.14 -5.54
N TRP A 95 1.26 -2.49 -6.56
CA TRP A 95 1.58 -2.79 -7.95
C TRP A 95 2.99 -2.35 -8.35
N GLY A 96 3.49 -1.29 -7.68
CA GLY A 96 4.81 -0.75 -7.93
C GLY A 96 4.83 0.47 -8.85
N PHE A 97 3.69 1.13 -9.05
CA PHE A 97 3.62 2.42 -9.74
C PHE A 97 4.16 3.53 -8.84
N VAL A 98 5.03 4.34 -9.39
CA VAL A 98 5.52 5.57 -8.78
C VAL A 98 5.13 6.70 -9.70
N ARG A 99 4.05 7.41 -9.39
CA ARG A 99 3.42 8.33 -10.32
C ARG A 99 2.90 9.60 -9.65
N GLN A 100 2.98 10.68 -10.36
CA GLN A 100 2.31 11.97 -10.11
C GLN A 100 0.97 12.02 -10.84
N GLN A 101 0.93 11.40 -12.03
CA GLN A 101 -0.24 11.37 -12.89
C GLN A 101 -1.46 10.80 -12.17
N GLY A 102 -2.62 11.46 -12.32
CA GLY A 102 -3.87 11.00 -11.74
C GLY A 102 -3.99 11.15 -10.23
N ARG A 103 -3.16 11.99 -9.58
CA ARG A 103 -3.27 12.29 -8.14
C ARG A 103 -4.32 13.36 -7.86
N GLU A 104 -4.85 13.37 -6.64
CA GLU A 104 -5.60 14.52 -6.16
C GLU A 104 -4.73 15.77 -6.15
N ALA A 105 -5.30 16.94 -6.42
CA ALA A 105 -4.56 18.19 -6.54
C ALA A 105 -3.71 18.50 -5.31
N ALA A 106 -4.21 18.18 -4.11
CA ALA A 106 -3.47 18.35 -2.86
C ALA A 106 -2.21 17.48 -2.78
N GLU A 107 -2.23 16.29 -3.40
CA GLU A 107 -1.10 15.35 -3.37
C GLU A 107 0.00 15.71 -4.36
N VAL A 108 -0.29 16.51 -5.40
CA VAL A 108 0.67 16.79 -6.48
C VAL A 108 1.96 17.42 -5.97
N PRO A 109 1.95 18.48 -5.12
CA PRO A 109 3.20 19.05 -4.57
C PRO A 109 4.04 18.04 -3.78
N LEU A 110 3.35 17.19 -3.00
CA LEU A 110 3.99 16.13 -2.22
C LEU A 110 4.65 15.10 -3.16
N MET A 111 3.95 14.67 -4.21
CA MET A 111 4.49 13.73 -5.18
C MET A 111 5.61 14.32 -6.03
N MET A 112 5.54 15.58 -6.43
CA MET A 112 6.64 16.25 -7.13
C MET A 112 7.93 16.26 -6.30
N ALA A 113 7.82 16.50 -5.00
CA ALA A 113 8.96 16.37 -4.09
C ALA A 113 9.40 14.91 -3.94
N GLY A 114 8.44 13.99 -3.87
CA GLY A 114 8.70 12.55 -3.84
C GLY A 114 9.45 12.05 -5.07
N MET A 115 9.10 12.51 -6.28
CA MET A 115 9.78 12.11 -7.51
C MET A 115 11.26 12.49 -7.51
N ARG A 116 11.60 13.70 -7.01
CA ARG A 116 13.01 14.10 -6.86
C ARG A 116 13.79 13.19 -5.89
N LEU A 117 13.12 12.59 -4.89
CA LEU A 117 13.74 11.57 -4.04
C LEU A 117 13.91 10.26 -4.80
N TRP A 118 12.90 9.81 -5.53
CA TRP A 118 12.94 8.54 -6.28
C TRP A 118 14.09 8.49 -7.29
N GLU A 119 14.41 9.60 -7.97
CA GLU A 119 15.54 9.71 -8.91
C GLU A 119 16.90 9.39 -8.28
N GLN A 120 17.01 9.54 -6.95
CA GLN A 120 18.27 9.38 -6.23
C GLN A 120 18.23 8.21 -5.24
N LEU A 121 17.05 7.61 -5.01
CA LEU A 121 16.79 6.74 -3.87
C LEU A 121 17.64 5.46 -3.90
N GLU A 122 17.85 4.84 -5.07
CA GLU A 122 18.72 3.67 -5.20
C GLU A 122 20.16 3.99 -4.78
N ARG A 123 20.66 5.15 -5.19
CA ARG A 123 22.00 5.62 -4.83
C ARG A 123 22.06 6.00 -3.34
N GLU A 124 21.02 6.67 -2.82
CA GLU A 124 20.96 7.07 -1.40
C GLU A 124 20.91 5.86 -0.46
N LEU A 125 20.14 4.86 -0.82
CA LEU A 125 20.02 3.63 -0.04
C LEU A 125 21.09 2.60 -0.40
N ASP A 126 21.89 2.82 -1.47
CA ASP A 126 22.83 1.84 -2.02
C ASP A 126 22.17 0.45 -2.15
N PHE A 127 21.02 0.41 -2.81
CA PHE A 127 20.18 -0.77 -2.93
C PHE A 127 19.42 -0.79 -4.25
N ASP A 128 19.41 -1.91 -4.98
CA ASP A 128 18.60 -2.09 -6.18
C ASP A 128 17.11 -2.16 -5.82
N LEU A 129 16.36 -1.11 -6.13
CA LEU A 129 14.92 -1.01 -5.92
C LEU A 129 14.12 -1.40 -7.17
N GLU A 130 14.80 -1.78 -8.26
CA GLU A 130 14.23 -1.89 -9.60
C GLU A 130 13.57 -0.58 -10.05
N TRP A 131 14.11 0.57 -9.64
CA TRP A 131 13.62 1.87 -10.06
C TRP A 131 13.83 2.09 -11.54
N ARG A 132 12.78 2.53 -12.22
CA ARG A 132 12.83 2.89 -13.63
C ARG A 132 11.92 4.06 -13.91
N GLN A 133 12.48 5.11 -14.47
CA GLN A 133 11.74 6.24 -14.99
C GLN A 133 11.29 5.94 -16.42
N GLY A 134 10.24 5.15 -16.57
CA GLY A 134 9.66 4.77 -17.86
C GLY A 134 8.39 5.55 -18.21
N GLY A 135 8.00 6.47 -17.36
CA GLY A 135 6.74 7.21 -17.45
C GLY A 135 5.52 6.42 -16.96
N CYS A 136 4.40 7.14 -16.92
CA CYS A 136 3.09 6.57 -16.66
C CYS A 136 2.15 6.86 -17.83
N MET A 137 1.53 5.82 -18.40
CA MET A 137 0.62 5.91 -19.53
C MET A 137 -0.80 5.55 -19.09
N TYR A 138 -1.74 6.45 -19.32
CA TYR A 138 -3.17 6.20 -19.21
C TYR A 138 -3.78 6.20 -20.60
N VAL A 139 -4.63 5.24 -20.91
CA VAL A 139 -5.33 5.15 -22.20
C VAL A 139 -6.84 5.11 -21.95
N ALA A 140 -7.55 6.09 -22.51
CA ALA A 140 -9.01 6.16 -22.47
C ALA A 140 -9.59 5.31 -23.59
N SER A 141 -10.41 4.33 -23.21
CA SER A 141 -11.16 3.48 -24.15
C SER A 141 -12.62 3.91 -24.33
N ASP A 142 -13.08 4.84 -23.50
CA ASP A 142 -14.42 5.41 -23.54
C ASP A 142 -14.44 6.90 -23.20
N GLU A 143 -15.58 7.54 -23.45
CA GLU A 143 -15.77 8.99 -23.25
C GLU A 143 -15.69 9.41 -21.78
N SER A 144 -16.05 8.53 -20.84
CA SER A 144 -15.99 8.84 -19.39
C SER A 144 -14.55 8.95 -18.92
N ASP A 145 -13.71 7.97 -19.30
CA ASP A 145 -12.28 8.00 -19.03
C ASP A 145 -11.64 9.22 -19.68
N TRP A 146 -11.98 9.49 -20.96
CA TRP A 146 -11.42 10.61 -21.69
C TRP A 146 -11.78 11.96 -21.04
N ALA A 147 -13.02 12.16 -20.66
CA ALA A 147 -13.46 13.37 -19.95
C ALA A 147 -12.73 13.53 -18.60
N SER A 148 -12.54 12.45 -17.86
CA SER A 148 -11.78 12.43 -16.61
C SER A 148 -10.32 12.83 -16.83
N PHE A 149 -9.68 12.31 -17.88
CA PHE A 149 -8.29 12.63 -18.23
C PHE A 149 -8.14 14.09 -18.62
N GLN A 150 -9.07 14.62 -19.42
CA GLN A 150 -9.06 16.05 -19.79
C GLN A 150 -9.15 16.96 -18.55
N GLN A 151 -10.04 16.64 -17.60
CA GLN A 151 -10.15 17.39 -16.35
C GLN A 151 -8.84 17.33 -15.54
N TRP A 152 -8.16 16.19 -15.53
CA TRP A 152 -6.90 16.06 -14.80
C TRP A 152 -5.76 16.85 -15.46
N THR A 153 -5.79 17.07 -16.77
CA THR A 153 -4.78 17.92 -17.45
C THR A 153 -4.73 19.35 -16.92
N ASP A 154 -5.86 19.86 -16.43
CA ASP A 154 -5.90 21.20 -15.81
C ASP A 154 -5.12 21.22 -14.51
N VAL A 155 -5.20 20.15 -13.72
CA VAL A 155 -4.38 19.99 -12.51
C VAL A 155 -2.91 19.89 -12.89
N ALA A 156 -2.58 19.04 -13.86
CA ALA A 156 -1.19 18.90 -14.33
C ALA A 156 -0.60 20.24 -14.76
N ARG A 157 -1.37 21.02 -15.52
CA ARG A 157 -0.97 22.36 -15.99
C ARG A 157 -0.80 23.35 -14.83
N GLN A 158 -1.71 23.32 -13.85
CA GLN A 158 -1.65 24.18 -12.65
C GLN A 158 -0.33 24.01 -11.89
N TYR A 159 0.18 22.78 -11.80
CA TYR A 159 1.41 22.47 -11.09
C TYR A 159 2.65 22.36 -12.01
N GLY A 160 2.51 22.63 -13.30
CA GLY A 160 3.62 22.57 -14.24
C GLY A 160 4.19 21.16 -14.49
N LEU A 161 3.34 20.12 -14.35
CA LEU A 161 3.75 18.75 -14.67
C LEU A 161 3.90 18.56 -16.19
N ASP A 162 4.95 17.87 -16.64
CA ASP A 162 5.13 17.45 -18.05
C ASP A 162 4.19 16.29 -18.40
N THR A 163 2.88 16.51 -18.23
CA THR A 163 1.89 15.55 -18.68
C THR A 163 1.43 15.89 -20.08
N ARG A 164 1.55 14.93 -20.97
CA ARG A 164 1.27 15.07 -22.41
C ARG A 164 -0.01 14.35 -22.76
N VAL A 165 -0.85 15.03 -23.53
CA VAL A 165 -2.03 14.41 -24.16
C VAL A 165 -1.58 13.76 -25.46
N LEU A 166 -1.83 12.48 -25.63
CA LEU A 166 -1.39 11.69 -26.77
C LEU A 166 -2.56 11.23 -27.62
N ASN A 167 -2.36 11.24 -28.94
CA ASN A 167 -3.22 10.55 -29.90
C ASN A 167 -2.82 9.07 -30.05
N ARG A 168 -3.61 8.31 -30.79
CA ARG A 168 -3.39 6.87 -31.02
C ARG A 168 -2.00 6.54 -31.51
N ALA A 169 -1.47 7.24 -32.52
CA ALA A 169 -0.15 6.96 -33.07
C ALA A 169 0.98 7.21 -32.05
N GLN A 170 0.81 8.23 -31.20
CA GLN A 170 1.75 8.52 -30.12
C GLN A 170 1.66 7.47 -28.99
N ILE A 171 0.46 6.97 -28.66
CA ILE A 171 0.27 5.86 -27.72
C ILE A 171 1.00 4.62 -28.25
N ASP A 172 0.81 4.25 -29.52
CA ASP A 172 1.41 3.08 -30.14
C ASP A 172 2.95 3.12 -30.17
N ALA A 173 3.55 4.33 -30.13
CA ALA A 173 4.98 4.50 -30.00
C ALA A 173 5.52 4.14 -28.61
N HIS A 174 4.70 4.19 -27.57
CA HIS A 174 5.05 3.85 -26.18
C HIS A 174 4.54 2.45 -25.77
N VAL A 175 3.44 1.99 -26.37
CA VAL A 175 2.74 0.75 -26.01
C VAL A 175 2.59 -0.10 -27.28
N HIS A 176 3.52 -1.04 -27.45
CA HIS A 176 3.66 -1.76 -28.70
C HIS A 176 2.61 -2.87 -28.88
N GLY A 177 1.96 -2.87 -30.04
CA GLY A 177 1.03 -3.93 -30.44
C GLY A 177 -0.29 -3.92 -29.70
N MET A 178 -0.63 -2.83 -29.02
CA MET A 178 -1.92 -2.68 -28.32
C MET A 178 -3.08 -2.71 -29.32
N GLN A 179 -4.05 -3.55 -29.04
CA GLN A 179 -5.33 -3.63 -29.74
C GLN A 179 -6.40 -2.82 -28.99
N GLY A 180 -7.57 -2.65 -29.65
CA GLY A 180 -8.70 -1.94 -29.06
C GLY A 180 -8.69 -0.44 -29.33
N GLU A 181 -9.75 0.23 -28.91
CA GLU A 181 -9.92 1.66 -29.11
C GLU A 181 -9.06 2.48 -28.14
N ALA A 182 -8.60 3.62 -28.60
CA ALA A 182 -7.95 4.62 -27.78
C ALA A 182 -8.40 6.01 -28.27
N LEU A 183 -9.31 6.62 -27.52
CA LEU A 183 -9.76 7.98 -27.79
C LEU A 183 -8.66 9.01 -27.55
N GLY A 184 -7.73 8.67 -26.67
CA GLY A 184 -6.54 9.44 -26.36
C GLY A 184 -5.85 8.84 -25.14
N GLY A 185 -4.71 9.44 -24.79
CA GLY A 185 -3.94 9.03 -23.61
C GLY A 185 -3.32 10.20 -22.87
N LEU A 186 -2.96 9.95 -21.62
CA LEU A 186 -2.08 10.83 -20.84
C LEU A 186 -0.75 10.14 -20.62
N TYR A 187 0.34 10.86 -20.78
CA TYR A 187 1.67 10.38 -20.52
C TYR A 187 2.48 11.38 -19.71
N THR A 188 2.98 10.94 -18.55
CA THR A 188 3.89 11.74 -17.72
C THR A 188 5.25 11.04 -17.69
N PRO A 189 6.25 11.54 -18.45
CA PRO A 189 7.54 10.86 -18.63
C PRO A 189 8.40 10.80 -17.36
N THR A 190 8.18 11.71 -16.42
CA THR A 190 8.90 11.75 -15.14
C THR A 190 8.42 10.70 -14.12
N ASP A 191 7.27 10.09 -14.36
CA ASP A 191 6.77 8.98 -13.56
C ASP A 191 7.57 7.69 -13.83
N GLY A 192 7.39 6.69 -12.98
CA GLY A 192 8.13 5.44 -13.10
C GLY A 192 7.56 4.29 -12.31
N GLN A 193 8.41 3.33 -12.04
CA GLN A 193 8.08 2.10 -11.32
C GLN A 193 9.23 1.63 -10.45
N ALA A 194 8.89 0.91 -9.36
CA ALA A 194 9.86 0.24 -8.50
C ALA A 194 9.28 -1.05 -7.90
N GLU A 195 10.09 -1.91 -7.29
CA GLU A 195 9.63 -3.16 -6.68
C GLU A 195 9.21 -2.95 -5.21
N PRO A 196 7.91 -3.02 -4.89
CA PRO A 196 7.42 -2.73 -3.54
C PRO A 196 8.05 -3.59 -2.45
N ARG A 197 8.37 -4.84 -2.77
CA ARG A 197 8.97 -5.79 -1.82
C ARG A 197 10.40 -5.41 -1.41
N ARG A 198 11.06 -4.51 -2.14
CA ARG A 198 12.44 -4.08 -1.89
C ARG A 198 12.52 -2.77 -1.11
N VAL A 199 11.64 -1.81 -1.40
CA VAL A 199 11.80 -0.42 -0.94
C VAL A 199 11.75 -0.27 0.57
N ALA A 200 10.70 -0.79 1.23
CA ALA A 200 10.57 -0.67 2.68
C ALA A 200 11.66 -1.45 3.42
N ALA A 201 12.10 -2.60 2.86
CA ALA A 201 13.19 -3.38 3.40
C ALA A 201 14.54 -2.65 3.30
N ALA A 202 14.80 -1.99 2.18
CA ALA A 202 16.01 -1.18 1.99
C ALA A 202 16.08 -0.02 2.99
N PHE A 203 14.96 0.69 3.19
CA PHE A 203 14.87 1.72 4.23
C PHE A 203 15.13 1.15 5.62
N ALA A 204 14.53 -0.01 5.97
CA ALA A 204 14.74 -0.64 7.26
C ALA A 204 16.21 -1.03 7.47
N ALA A 205 16.84 -1.65 6.47
CA ALA A 205 18.25 -2.04 6.53
C ALA A 205 19.15 -0.82 6.78
N ARG A 206 18.98 0.25 6.01
CA ARG A 206 19.79 1.47 6.18
C ARG A 206 19.46 2.24 7.45
N ALA A 207 18.22 2.17 7.93
CA ALA A 207 17.85 2.74 9.23
C ALA A 207 18.56 2.00 10.37
N ILE A 208 18.62 0.66 10.34
CA ILE A 208 19.31 -0.17 11.33
C ILE A 208 20.82 0.13 11.31
N GLU A 209 21.44 0.20 10.16
CA GLU A 209 22.85 0.58 10.01
C GLU A 209 23.13 1.98 10.56
N SER A 210 22.16 2.88 10.48
CA SER A 210 22.24 4.24 11.04
C SER A 210 21.87 4.34 12.52
N GLY A 211 21.57 3.20 13.19
CA GLY A 211 21.33 3.13 14.63
C GLY A 211 19.85 3.08 15.05
N ALA A 212 18.90 3.02 14.11
CA ALA A 212 17.50 2.74 14.43
C ALA A 212 17.32 1.28 14.89
N ARG A 213 16.37 1.06 15.79
CA ARG A 213 16.09 -0.28 16.33
C ARG A 213 14.71 -0.75 15.91
N PHE A 214 14.61 -1.99 15.44
CA PHE A 214 13.36 -2.56 14.95
C PHE A 214 12.97 -3.80 15.76
N PHE A 215 11.70 -3.87 16.14
CA PHE A 215 11.12 -4.99 16.89
C PHE A 215 9.86 -5.50 16.16
N GLU A 216 10.01 -6.64 15.53
CA GLU A 216 8.90 -7.38 14.89
C GLU A 216 8.15 -8.22 15.93
N GLY A 217 6.88 -8.54 15.64
CA GLY A 217 6.02 -9.26 16.58
C GLY A 217 5.77 -8.51 17.89
N CYS A 218 6.02 -7.19 17.92
CA CYS A 218 5.87 -6.33 19.09
C CYS A 218 5.02 -5.12 18.76
N GLY A 219 3.75 -5.15 19.13
CA GLY A 219 2.79 -4.07 18.88
C GLY A 219 2.70 -3.06 20.03
N VAL A 220 2.26 -1.85 19.68
CA VAL A 220 1.87 -0.82 20.65
C VAL A 220 0.46 -1.13 21.15
N VAL A 221 0.29 -1.29 22.46
CA VAL A 221 -0.98 -1.62 23.11
C VAL A 221 -1.65 -0.43 23.78
N ALA A 222 -0.86 0.54 24.28
CA ALA A 222 -1.37 1.77 24.86
C ALA A 222 -0.34 2.91 24.77
N ILE A 223 -0.78 4.14 25.04
CA ILE A 223 0.06 5.33 25.02
C ILE A 223 -0.14 6.07 26.34
N GLU A 224 0.95 6.26 27.07
CA GLU A 224 0.95 7.03 28.32
C GLU A 224 1.01 8.53 28.01
N ARG A 225 0.23 9.31 28.77
CA ARG A 225 0.14 10.76 28.62
C ARG A 225 0.09 11.45 29.98
N ALA A 226 0.72 12.61 30.05
CA ALA A 226 0.60 13.54 31.17
C ALA A 226 0.39 14.96 30.63
N ALA A 227 -0.57 15.69 31.17
CA ALA A 227 -0.92 17.05 30.77
C ALA A 227 -1.09 17.22 29.23
N GLY A 228 -1.68 16.23 28.55
CA GLY A 228 -1.93 16.24 27.10
C GLY A 228 -0.71 15.95 26.23
N ALA A 229 0.44 15.59 26.80
CA ALA A 229 1.64 15.19 26.08
C ALA A 229 1.93 13.70 26.24
N ILE A 230 2.54 13.08 25.23
CA ILE A 230 3.05 11.71 25.30
C ILE A 230 4.22 11.65 26.29
N THR A 231 4.23 10.64 27.16
CA THR A 231 5.29 10.35 28.12
C THR A 231 5.87 8.95 27.97
N GLY A 232 5.12 8.04 27.32
CA GLY A 232 5.57 6.68 27.09
C GLY A 232 4.67 5.93 26.13
N VAL A 233 5.20 4.82 25.61
CA VAL A 233 4.50 3.90 24.73
C VAL A 233 4.54 2.52 25.36
N VAL A 234 3.37 1.97 25.69
CA VAL A 234 3.22 0.62 26.25
C VAL A 234 3.14 -0.37 25.11
N THR A 235 3.97 -1.40 25.17
CA THR A 235 4.09 -2.45 24.16
C THR A 235 3.89 -3.83 24.77
N GLU A 236 3.85 -4.85 23.97
CA GLU A 236 3.80 -6.24 24.43
C GLU A 236 5.08 -6.70 25.17
N ARG A 237 6.19 -5.96 25.02
CA ARG A 237 7.49 -6.29 25.64
C ARG A 237 7.88 -5.35 26.79
N GLY A 238 7.03 -4.38 27.12
CA GLY A 238 7.27 -3.38 28.16
C GLY A 238 7.00 -1.96 27.68
N THR A 239 7.28 -0.99 28.55
CA THR A 239 7.06 0.44 28.26
C THR A 239 8.36 1.10 27.82
N ILE A 240 8.30 1.88 26.75
CA ILE A 240 9.37 2.75 26.27
C ILE A 240 9.03 4.19 26.63
N ARG A 241 9.88 4.83 27.43
CA ARG A 241 9.76 6.27 27.70
C ARG A 241 10.11 7.07 26.45
N THR A 242 9.20 7.92 26.05
CA THR A 242 9.40 8.83 24.92
C THR A 242 8.42 9.99 24.98
N SER A 243 8.77 11.12 24.42
CA SER A 243 7.86 12.25 24.23
C SER A 243 7.29 12.33 22.82
N ARG A 244 7.66 11.40 21.91
CA ARG A 244 7.30 11.46 20.50
C ARG A 244 6.90 10.08 19.96
N LEU A 245 5.74 10.02 19.32
CA LEU A 245 5.22 8.83 18.68
C LEU A 245 4.80 9.15 17.23
N ILE A 246 5.26 8.37 16.29
CA ILE A 246 4.73 8.35 14.93
C ILE A 246 3.75 7.18 14.80
N CYS A 247 2.49 7.48 14.51
CA CYS A 247 1.49 6.48 14.12
C CYS A 247 1.56 6.25 12.60
N ALA A 248 2.24 5.18 12.19
CA ALA A 248 2.37 4.72 10.80
C ALA A 248 1.81 3.28 10.63
N ALA A 249 0.76 2.95 11.41
CA ALA A 249 0.23 1.59 11.56
C ALA A 249 -0.71 1.15 10.40
N GLY A 250 -0.69 1.86 9.27
CA GLY A 250 -1.46 1.54 8.06
C GLY A 250 -2.95 1.37 8.38
N ALA A 251 -3.60 0.31 7.87
CA ALA A 251 -5.03 0.05 8.06
C ALA A 251 -5.45 -0.16 9.53
N SER A 252 -4.51 -0.24 10.47
CA SER A 252 -4.78 -0.34 11.92
C SER A 252 -4.65 0.99 12.66
N SER A 253 -4.27 2.08 12.00
CA SER A 253 -4.01 3.37 12.63
C SER A 253 -5.21 3.91 13.40
N TRP A 254 -6.44 3.73 12.89
CA TRP A 254 -7.65 4.16 13.57
C TRP A 254 -7.82 3.50 14.94
N ARG A 255 -7.34 2.26 15.14
CA ARG A 255 -7.42 1.56 16.42
C ARG A 255 -6.49 2.20 17.46
N LEU A 256 -5.27 2.51 17.05
CA LEU A 256 -4.29 3.18 17.91
C LEU A 256 -4.74 4.60 18.24
N LEU A 257 -5.18 5.38 17.26
CA LEU A 257 -5.68 6.74 17.44
C LEU A 257 -6.90 6.81 18.34
N LYS A 258 -7.78 5.82 18.27
CA LYS A 258 -8.94 5.71 19.15
C LYS A 258 -8.57 5.61 20.63
N THR A 259 -7.43 5.00 20.99
CA THR A 259 -6.95 4.94 22.39
C THR A 259 -6.57 6.34 22.92
N LEU A 260 -6.31 7.26 22.02
CA LEU A 260 -6.01 8.67 22.32
C LEU A 260 -7.25 9.58 22.27
N GLY A 261 -8.42 9.02 21.98
CA GLY A 261 -9.66 9.78 21.78
C GLY A 261 -9.78 10.47 20.44
N LEU A 262 -8.91 10.15 19.48
CA LEU A 262 -8.94 10.69 18.12
C LEU A 262 -9.74 9.75 17.20
N GLU A 263 -10.73 10.30 16.50
CA GLU A 263 -11.50 9.59 15.48
C GLU A 263 -10.78 9.72 14.13
N LEU A 264 -10.64 8.60 13.42
CA LEU A 264 -10.15 8.55 12.04
C LEU A 264 -11.16 7.77 11.21
N PRO A 265 -11.81 8.36 10.19
CA PRO A 265 -12.80 7.68 9.35
C PRO A 265 -12.16 6.76 8.32
N GLN A 266 -11.26 5.89 8.77
CA GLN A 266 -10.50 4.96 7.95
C GLN A 266 -11.25 3.65 7.78
N GLN A 267 -11.28 3.13 6.56
CA GLN A 267 -11.78 1.81 6.22
C GLN A 267 -10.71 1.02 5.46
N ALA A 268 -10.91 -0.27 5.32
CA ALA A 268 -10.03 -1.12 4.55
C ALA A 268 -10.82 -1.82 3.44
N VAL A 269 -10.28 -1.79 2.21
CA VAL A 269 -10.78 -2.54 1.08
C VAL A 269 -9.70 -3.52 0.61
N ARG A 270 -10.09 -4.56 -0.11
CA ARG A 270 -9.17 -5.59 -0.57
C ARG A 270 -8.85 -5.38 -2.04
N GLY A 271 -7.55 -5.24 -2.36
CA GLY A 271 -7.04 -5.21 -3.73
C GLY A 271 -6.35 -6.51 -4.09
N THR A 272 -6.64 -7.06 -5.26
CA THR A 272 -5.99 -8.25 -5.81
C THR A 272 -4.97 -7.85 -6.87
N CYS A 273 -3.77 -8.41 -6.78
CA CYS A 273 -2.69 -8.22 -7.73
C CYS A 273 -2.14 -9.58 -8.17
N MET A 274 -1.62 -9.64 -9.39
CA MET A 274 -1.13 -10.86 -10.00
C MET A 274 0.21 -10.62 -10.67
N ARG A 275 0.95 -11.70 -10.91
CA ARG A 275 2.19 -11.70 -11.68
C ARG A 275 2.17 -12.78 -12.73
N THR A 276 2.68 -12.46 -13.93
CA THR A 276 2.80 -13.42 -15.02
C THR A 276 4.19 -14.08 -15.05
N ASN A 277 4.34 -15.10 -15.90
CA ASN A 277 5.65 -15.53 -16.40
C ASN A 277 6.36 -14.38 -17.15
N ALA A 278 7.65 -14.56 -17.48
CA ALA A 278 8.37 -13.63 -18.35
C ALA A 278 7.77 -13.62 -19.76
N LEU A 279 7.61 -12.44 -20.32
CA LEU A 279 6.92 -12.18 -21.60
C LEU A 279 7.69 -11.14 -22.41
N PRO A 280 7.48 -11.07 -23.73
CA PRO A 280 8.01 -9.99 -24.57
C PRO A 280 7.63 -8.61 -24.02
N GLN A 281 8.53 -7.64 -24.15
CA GLN A 281 8.28 -6.27 -23.70
C GLN A 281 7.26 -5.59 -24.62
N VAL A 282 6.20 -5.07 -24.06
CA VAL A 282 5.16 -4.29 -24.74
C VAL A 282 5.18 -2.82 -24.34
N THR A 283 5.70 -2.49 -23.17
CA THR A 283 5.85 -1.11 -22.71
C THR A 283 6.96 -0.99 -21.66
N ALA A 284 7.64 0.16 -21.64
CA ALA A 284 8.53 0.53 -20.54
C ALA A 284 7.81 1.32 -19.44
N SER A 285 6.65 1.88 -19.78
CA SER A 285 5.83 2.69 -18.86
C SER A 285 4.97 1.80 -17.97
N THR A 286 4.58 2.32 -16.83
CA THR A 286 3.39 1.81 -16.16
C THR A 286 2.17 2.16 -17.01
N PHE A 287 1.25 1.23 -17.14
CA PHE A 287 0.11 1.35 -18.03
C PHE A 287 -1.20 1.18 -17.28
N TRP A 288 -2.16 2.03 -17.56
CA TRP A 288 -3.52 1.96 -17.07
C TRP A 288 -4.51 2.23 -18.21
N GLY A 289 -5.39 1.28 -18.47
CA GLY A 289 -6.39 1.38 -19.53
C GLY A 289 -7.07 0.04 -19.81
N HIS A 290 -8.21 0.07 -20.48
CA HIS A 290 -9.01 -1.12 -20.79
C HIS A 290 -9.34 -2.00 -19.58
N GLY A 291 -9.47 -1.37 -18.40
CA GLY A 291 -9.72 -2.05 -17.14
C GLY A 291 -8.55 -2.92 -16.66
N LEU A 292 -7.32 -2.55 -17.00
CA LEU A 292 -6.09 -3.19 -16.57
C LEU A 292 -5.09 -2.17 -16.03
N GLY A 293 -4.42 -2.53 -14.90
CA GLY A 293 -3.19 -1.93 -14.48
C GLY A 293 -2.02 -2.86 -14.80
N ILE A 294 -1.01 -2.38 -15.52
CA ILE A 294 0.13 -3.18 -16.00
C ILE A 294 1.45 -2.51 -15.59
N ARG A 295 2.33 -3.29 -14.95
CA ARG A 295 3.72 -2.94 -14.73
C ARG A 295 4.61 -4.05 -15.26
N GLN A 296 5.30 -3.83 -16.37
CA GLN A 296 6.25 -4.80 -16.90
C GLN A 296 7.63 -4.56 -16.29
N ARG A 297 8.16 -5.60 -15.63
CA ARG A 297 9.45 -5.59 -14.94
C ARG A 297 10.60 -5.84 -15.92
N ALA A 298 11.86 -5.58 -15.47
CA ALA A 298 13.06 -5.82 -16.25
C ALA A 298 13.22 -7.26 -16.74
N ASN A 299 12.78 -8.21 -15.92
CA ASN A 299 12.85 -9.63 -16.24
C ASN A 299 11.71 -10.14 -17.14
N GLY A 300 10.91 -9.22 -17.70
CA GLY A 300 9.78 -9.54 -18.58
C GLY A 300 8.49 -9.94 -17.86
N MET A 301 8.51 -10.22 -16.57
CA MET A 301 7.29 -10.50 -15.80
C MET A 301 6.40 -9.26 -15.73
N ILE A 302 5.09 -9.46 -15.74
CA ILE A 302 4.11 -8.38 -15.63
C ILE A 302 3.39 -8.49 -14.29
N ASN A 303 3.47 -7.44 -13.46
CA ASN A 303 2.51 -7.24 -12.39
C ASN A 303 1.23 -6.70 -13.03
N LEU A 304 0.12 -7.39 -12.79
CA LEU A 304 -1.18 -7.17 -13.42
C LEU A 304 -2.24 -6.99 -12.35
N ALA A 305 -3.11 -6.02 -12.54
CA ALA A 305 -4.30 -5.82 -11.73
C ALA A 305 -5.52 -5.65 -12.63
N ASP A 306 -6.66 -6.16 -12.17
CA ASP A 306 -7.96 -5.89 -12.76
C ASP A 306 -8.51 -4.62 -12.11
N ASP A 307 -8.50 -3.55 -12.86
CA ASP A 307 -8.85 -2.21 -12.42
C ASP A 307 -10.34 -1.99 -12.16
N MET A 308 -11.16 -2.91 -12.62
CA MET A 308 -12.60 -2.68 -12.67
C MET A 308 -13.31 -2.89 -11.32
N GLN A 309 -12.68 -3.52 -10.33
CA GLN A 309 -13.37 -3.87 -9.09
C GLN A 309 -12.45 -3.88 -7.87
N VAL A 310 -12.95 -3.24 -6.83
CA VAL A 310 -12.40 -3.25 -5.49
C VAL A 310 -13.29 -4.09 -4.60
N ASP A 311 -12.71 -5.04 -3.89
CA ASP A 311 -13.45 -5.94 -3.00
C ASP A 311 -13.62 -5.32 -1.62
N VAL A 312 -14.85 -5.25 -1.15
CA VAL A 312 -15.21 -4.78 0.18
C VAL A 312 -15.71 -5.94 1.02
N ASP A 313 -14.85 -6.47 1.88
CA ASP A 313 -15.24 -7.47 2.87
C ASP A 313 -16.00 -6.76 4.00
N MET A 314 -17.34 -6.85 3.98
CA MET A 314 -18.23 -6.07 4.84
C MET A 314 -17.99 -6.34 6.33
N THR A 315 -17.94 -5.26 7.10
CA THR A 315 -17.85 -5.27 8.57
C THR A 315 -18.81 -4.26 9.16
N PHE A 316 -19.07 -4.33 10.46
CA PHE A 316 -19.82 -3.27 11.17
C PHE A 316 -19.10 -1.92 11.13
N GLY A 317 -17.77 -1.93 10.96
CA GLY A 317 -16.99 -0.72 10.73
C GLY A 317 -17.44 0.01 9.47
N HIS A 318 -17.63 -0.70 8.37
CA HIS A 318 -18.13 -0.13 7.11
C HIS A 318 -19.52 0.48 7.27
N LEU A 319 -20.44 -0.17 8.00
CA LEU A 319 -21.78 0.36 8.25
C LEU A 319 -21.74 1.68 9.03
N ARG A 320 -20.87 1.80 10.05
CA ARG A 320 -20.68 3.06 10.79
C ARG A 320 -20.06 4.17 9.95
N ALA A 321 -19.17 3.80 9.04
CA ALA A 321 -18.50 4.74 8.17
C ALA A 321 -19.38 5.19 6.98
N LEU A 322 -20.57 4.60 6.79
CA LEU A 322 -21.42 4.89 5.64
C LEU A 322 -21.70 6.40 5.49
N LYS A 323 -21.90 7.12 6.58
CA LYS A 323 -22.09 8.57 6.57
C LYS A 323 -20.97 9.34 5.85
N TRP A 324 -19.74 8.81 5.86
CA TRP A 324 -18.59 9.41 5.23
C TRP A 324 -18.44 9.03 3.75
N PHE A 325 -18.72 7.76 3.43
CA PHE A 325 -18.42 7.17 2.12
C PHE A 325 -19.63 7.09 1.18
N LEU A 326 -20.87 7.19 1.70
CA LEU A 326 -22.09 6.96 0.92
C LEU A 326 -22.18 7.76 -0.40
N PRO A 327 -21.83 9.06 -0.45
CA PRO A 327 -21.93 9.82 -1.69
C PRO A 327 -21.03 9.28 -2.81
N GLU A 328 -19.81 8.88 -2.45
CA GLU A 328 -18.84 8.37 -3.43
C GLU A 328 -19.12 6.90 -3.80
N LEU A 329 -19.55 6.08 -2.83
CA LEU A 329 -20.05 4.73 -3.09
C LEU A 329 -21.21 4.72 -4.08
N TRP A 330 -22.12 5.69 -3.97
CA TRP A 330 -23.26 5.80 -4.90
C TRP A 330 -22.81 6.13 -6.31
N LYS A 331 -21.85 7.06 -6.47
CA LYS A 331 -21.31 7.47 -7.78
C LYS A 331 -20.53 6.36 -8.47
N GLN A 332 -19.77 5.57 -7.69
CA GLN A 332 -18.82 4.58 -8.21
C GLN A 332 -19.23 3.14 -7.87
N ARG A 333 -20.53 2.90 -7.61
CA ARG A 333 -21.06 1.60 -7.15
C ARG A 333 -20.62 0.41 -8.02
N GLU A 334 -20.40 0.64 -9.31
CA GLU A 334 -19.98 -0.40 -10.26
C GLU A 334 -18.53 -0.87 -10.06
N LYS A 335 -17.72 -0.06 -9.39
CA LYS A 335 -16.32 -0.39 -9.06
C LYS A 335 -16.18 -1.19 -7.77
N PHE A 336 -17.24 -1.35 -6.97
CA PHE A 336 -17.19 -2.03 -5.69
C PHE A 336 -17.92 -3.37 -5.71
N SER A 337 -17.23 -4.43 -5.27
CA SER A 337 -17.82 -5.74 -5.02
C SER A 337 -17.93 -5.96 -3.51
N PHE A 338 -19.16 -6.09 -3.01
CA PHE A 338 -19.42 -6.28 -1.58
C PHE A 338 -19.53 -7.74 -1.23
N HIS A 339 -18.72 -8.19 -0.26
CA HIS A 339 -18.66 -9.57 0.19
C HIS A 339 -19.13 -9.70 1.64
N LEU A 340 -20.15 -10.52 1.88
CA LEU A 340 -20.55 -10.96 3.20
C LEU A 340 -19.83 -12.28 3.50
N ASN A 341 -18.76 -12.20 4.28
CA ASN A 341 -17.91 -13.35 4.59
C ASN A 341 -17.49 -13.37 6.08
N GLY A 342 -16.53 -14.21 6.41
CA GLY A 342 -16.02 -14.32 7.78
C GLY A 342 -15.46 -13.01 8.39
N ALA A 343 -15.27 -11.94 7.62
CA ALA A 343 -14.84 -10.65 8.14
C ALA A 343 -15.91 -10.03 9.06
N MET A 344 -17.19 -10.13 8.67
CA MET A 344 -18.31 -9.68 9.50
C MET A 344 -18.37 -10.41 10.84
N LEU A 345 -18.19 -11.74 10.83
CA LEU A 345 -18.20 -12.55 12.06
C LEU A 345 -17.00 -12.22 12.96
N ARG A 346 -15.83 -12.02 12.40
CA ARG A 346 -14.64 -11.60 13.18
C ARG A 346 -14.85 -10.23 13.81
N ASP A 347 -15.32 -9.25 13.05
CA ASP A 347 -15.60 -7.91 13.56
C ASP A 347 -16.70 -7.93 14.66
N LEU A 348 -17.73 -8.76 14.52
CA LEU A 348 -18.73 -8.98 15.56
C LEU A 348 -18.11 -9.54 16.84
N ARG A 349 -17.29 -10.59 16.74
CA ARG A 349 -16.60 -11.19 17.88
C ARG A 349 -15.73 -10.19 18.62
N GLU A 350 -15.00 -9.33 17.90
CA GLU A 350 -14.18 -8.27 18.50
C GLU A 350 -15.02 -7.27 19.30
N ARG A 351 -16.29 -7.05 18.93
CA ARG A 351 -17.19 -6.08 19.56
C ARG A 351 -17.95 -6.63 20.76
N LEU A 352 -18.08 -7.95 20.84
CA LEU A 352 -18.79 -8.59 21.96
C LEU A 352 -17.97 -8.47 23.26
N PRO A 353 -18.64 -8.28 24.42
CA PRO A 353 -18.00 -8.36 25.72
C PRO A 353 -17.28 -9.71 25.89
N GLY A 354 -16.01 -9.68 26.27
CA GLY A 354 -15.20 -10.90 26.44
C GLY A 354 -14.68 -11.53 25.14
N GLY A 355 -14.99 -10.96 23.97
CA GLY A 355 -14.54 -11.50 22.68
C GLY A 355 -13.04 -11.38 22.44
N VAL A 356 -12.47 -10.20 22.70
CA VAL A 356 -11.02 -9.91 22.61
C VAL A 356 -10.67 -8.93 23.73
N PRO A 357 -9.58 -9.16 24.50
CA PRO A 357 -9.10 -8.21 25.50
C PRO A 357 -8.82 -6.83 24.91
N ASP A 358 -9.06 -5.75 25.65
CA ASP A 358 -8.92 -4.38 25.13
C ASP A 358 -7.50 -4.07 24.61
N ALA A 359 -6.45 -4.56 25.30
CA ALA A 359 -5.08 -4.44 24.85
C ALA A 359 -4.81 -5.14 23.52
N GLU A 360 -5.45 -6.28 23.28
CA GLU A 360 -5.32 -7.03 22.04
C GLU A 360 -6.13 -6.41 20.88
N ARG A 361 -7.23 -5.71 21.18
CA ARG A 361 -8.06 -5.06 20.15
C ARG A 361 -7.30 -4.06 19.32
N VAL A 362 -6.31 -3.37 19.90
CA VAL A 362 -5.45 -2.43 19.17
C VAL A 362 -4.61 -3.18 18.12
N LEU A 363 -4.19 -4.40 18.45
CA LEU A 363 -3.32 -5.23 17.63
C LEU A 363 -4.07 -6.12 16.62
N HIS A 364 -5.36 -6.31 16.79
CA HIS A 364 -6.15 -7.25 15.97
C HIS A 364 -6.65 -6.60 14.66
N PRO A 365 -6.65 -7.33 13.52
CA PRO A 365 -5.90 -8.56 13.31
C PRO A 365 -4.40 -8.27 13.26
N ARG A 366 -3.59 -9.17 13.83
CA ARG A 366 -2.14 -8.97 13.95
C ARG A 366 -1.45 -9.00 12.58
N ASP A 367 -1.65 -10.08 11.84
CA ASP A 367 -1.07 -10.29 10.51
C ASP A 367 -2.16 -10.73 9.52
N PRO A 368 -3.01 -9.81 9.03
CA PRO A 368 -4.06 -10.17 8.10
C PRO A 368 -3.47 -10.66 6.78
N GLN A 369 -3.92 -11.84 6.33
CA GLN A 369 -3.55 -12.44 5.06
C GLN A 369 -4.79 -12.51 4.17
N PRO A 370 -5.21 -11.38 3.55
CA PRO A 370 -6.35 -11.38 2.65
C PRO A 370 -6.08 -12.29 1.46
N GLN A 371 -7.10 -13.04 1.06
CA GLN A 371 -6.99 -13.90 -0.10
C GLN A 371 -7.33 -13.13 -1.38
N PRO A 372 -6.61 -13.35 -2.47
CA PRO A 372 -6.96 -12.76 -3.76
C PRO A 372 -8.34 -13.21 -4.23
N GLU A 373 -9.08 -12.32 -4.88
CA GLU A 373 -10.38 -12.66 -5.45
C GLU A 373 -10.18 -13.55 -6.69
N ARG A 374 -10.81 -14.73 -6.65
CA ARG A 374 -10.58 -15.78 -7.65
C ARG A 374 -10.96 -15.38 -9.07
N SER A 375 -11.98 -14.54 -9.22
CA SER A 375 -12.48 -14.10 -10.52
C SER A 375 -11.56 -13.11 -11.24
N HIS A 376 -10.68 -12.40 -10.52
CA HIS A 376 -9.83 -11.36 -11.10
C HIS A 376 -8.76 -11.95 -12.04
N ALA A 377 -8.09 -13.04 -11.63
CA ALA A 377 -7.00 -13.61 -12.41
C ALA A 377 -7.40 -14.06 -13.84
N PRO A 378 -8.45 -14.88 -14.03
CA PRO A 378 -8.85 -15.29 -15.38
C PRO A 378 -9.41 -14.12 -16.19
N ARG A 379 -10.06 -13.13 -15.55
CA ARG A 379 -10.60 -11.95 -16.23
C ARG A 379 -9.47 -11.03 -16.73
N ALA A 380 -8.52 -10.70 -15.86
CA ALA A 380 -7.38 -9.86 -16.21
C ALA A 380 -6.50 -10.52 -17.28
N LEU A 381 -6.28 -11.85 -17.18
CA LEU A 381 -5.49 -12.58 -18.16
C LEU A 381 -6.15 -12.59 -19.55
N ARG A 382 -7.47 -12.75 -19.63
CA ARG A 382 -8.20 -12.65 -20.93
C ARG A 382 -8.05 -11.25 -21.51
N LYS A 383 -8.29 -10.19 -20.70
CA LYS A 383 -8.14 -8.80 -21.14
C LYS A 383 -6.70 -8.55 -21.66
N LEU A 384 -5.68 -9.01 -20.91
CA LEU A 384 -4.28 -8.85 -21.28
C LEU A 384 -3.96 -9.46 -22.64
N LYS A 385 -4.41 -10.71 -22.87
CA LYS A 385 -4.17 -11.43 -24.15
C LYS A 385 -4.94 -10.82 -25.32
N THR A 386 -6.14 -10.31 -25.07
CA THR A 386 -6.93 -9.59 -26.08
C THR A 386 -6.29 -8.25 -26.43
N LEU A 387 -5.84 -7.49 -25.41
CA LEU A 387 -5.24 -6.18 -25.61
C LEU A 387 -3.86 -6.28 -26.27
N PHE A 388 -3.09 -7.32 -25.93
CA PHE A 388 -1.75 -7.58 -26.45
C PHE A 388 -1.63 -8.99 -27.02
N PRO A 389 -1.94 -9.24 -28.30
CA PRO A 389 -1.83 -10.57 -28.91
C PRO A 389 -0.42 -11.18 -28.83
N ALA A 390 0.63 -10.34 -28.75
CA ALA A 390 2.01 -10.79 -28.52
C ALA A 390 2.20 -11.48 -27.17
N LEU A 391 1.28 -11.29 -26.23
CA LEU A 391 1.29 -11.88 -24.89
C LEU A 391 0.35 -13.11 -24.76
N LYS A 392 0.01 -13.78 -25.87
CA LYS A 392 -0.89 -14.95 -25.90
C LYS A 392 -0.47 -16.07 -24.94
N ASP A 393 0.84 -16.21 -24.71
CA ASP A 393 1.44 -17.25 -23.85
C ASP A 393 1.54 -16.83 -22.38
N ALA A 394 0.90 -15.70 -22.00
CA ALA A 394 0.86 -15.23 -20.64
C ALA A 394 0.13 -16.25 -19.73
N GLN A 395 0.72 -16.50 -18.55
CA GLN A 395 0.19 -17.32 -17.48
C GLN A 395 0.38 -16.60 -16.15
N ILE A 396 -0.59 -16.70 -15.25
CA ILE A 396 -0.44 -16.19 -13.89
C ILE A 396 0.41 -17.16 -13.10
N THR A 397 1.54 -16.70 -12.60
CA THR A 397 2.47 -17.49 -11.77
C THR A 397 2.34 -17.19 -10.28
N GLU A 398 1.80 -16.01 -9.93
CA GLU A 398 1.59 -15.58 -8.55
C GLU A 398 0.36 -14.67 -8.47
N ALA A 399 -0.45 -14.83 -7.43
CA ALA A 399 -1.52 -13.91 -7.10
C ALA A 399 -1.51 -13.62 -5.58
N TRP A 400 -1.73 -12.37 -5.22
CA TRP A 400 -1.80 -11.95 -3.82
C TRP A 400 -2.85 -10.86 -3.64
N ALA A 401 -3.26 -10.65 -2.40
CA ALA A 401 -4.11 -9.53 -2.05
C ALA A 401 -3.48 -8.69 -0.93
N GLY A 402 -3.90 -7.44 -0.88
CA GLY A 402 -3.56 -6.50 0.18
C GLY A 402 -4.79 -5.77 0.66
N LEU A 403 -4.76 -5.35 1.93
CA LEU A 403 -5.74 -4.39 2.43
C LEU A 403 -5.25 -3.00 2.05
N ILE A 404 -6.11 -2.23 1.40
CA ILE A 404 -5.87 -0.82 1.08
C ILE A 404 -6.65 0.00 2.11
N ASP A 405 -5.97 0.84 2.86
CA ASP A 405 -6.61 1.78 3.78
C ASP A 405 -7.13 3.00 3.02
N VAL A 406 -8.42 3.26 3.16
CA VAL A 406 -9.09 4.34 2.44
C VAL A 406 -9.69 5.36 3.41
N LEU A 407 -9.61 6.62 3.01
CA LEU A 407 -10.22 7.77 3.68
C LEU A 407 -11.30 8.39 2.78
N PRO A 408 -12.28 9.10 3.35
CA PRO A 408 -13.45 9.59 2.60
C PRO A 408 -13.13 10.54 1.45
N ASP A 409 -12.02 11.26 1.54
CA ASP A 409 -11.56 12.25 0.55
C ASP A 409 -10.40 11.76 -0.34
N GLY A 410 -10.00 10.49 -0.19
CA GLY A 410 -8.98 9.88 -1.04
C GLY A 410 -7.54 10.32 -0.79
N ILE A 411 -7.29 11.28 0.14
CA ILE A 411 -5.93 11.75 0.45
C ILE A 411 -5.49 11.33 1.87
N PRO A 412 -4.17 11.16 2.12
CA PRO A 412 -3.68 10.69 3.41
C PRO A 412 -3.87 11.69 4.55
N VAL A 413 -3.71 11.21 5.77
CA VAL A 413 -3.43 12.05 6.94
C VAL A 413 -1.94 12.03 7.19
N ILE A 414 -1.32 13.23 7.13
CA ILE A 414 0.05 13.49 7.57
C ILE A 414 -0.05 14.72 8.48
N ASP A 415 -0.07 14.48 9.80
CA ASP A 415 -0.48 15.51 10.76
C ASP A 415 0.25 15.36 12.10
N ALA A 416 0.32 16.44 12.85
CA ALA A 416 0.72 16.51 14.26
C ALA A 416 -0.39 17.20 15.06
N PRO A 417 -1.46 16.46 15.44
CA PRO A 417 -2.65 17.05 16.05
C PRO A 417 -2.34 17.69 17.39
N SER A 418 -2.80 18.93 17.59
CA SER A 418 -2.54 19.73 18.80
C SER A 418 -3.15 19.12 20.06
N GLU A 419 -4.16 18.26 19.90
CA GLU A 419 -4.86 17.58 21.00
C GLU A 419 -3.98 16.58 21.74
N VAL A 420 -2.91 16.09 21.08
CA VAL A 420 -1.96 15.13 21.67
C VAL A 420 -0.54 15.56 21.31
N ARG A 421 0.08 16.35 22.18
CA ARG A 421 1.46 16.81 21.96
C ARG A 421 2.43 15.64 21.86
N GLY A 422 3.27 15.65 20.83
CA GLY A 422 4.25 14.60 20.56
C GLY A 422 3.73 13.46 19.67
N LEU A 423 2.44 13.47 19.28
CA LEU A 423 1.91 12.55 18.28
C LEU A 423 2.13 13.11 16.88
N MET A 424 2.59 12.24 15.98
CA MET A 424 2.52 12.43 14.54
C MET A 424 1.79 11.26 13.88
N ILE A 425 1.09 11.53 12.78
CA ILE A 425 0.28 10.55 12.07
C ILE A 425 0.72 10.54 10.61
N ALA A 426 0.91 9.34 10.04
CA ALA A 426 1.07 9.13 8.61
C ALA A 426 0.30 7.87 8.19
N THR A 427 -0.92 8.03 7.68
CA THR A 427 -1.82 6.92 7.39
C THR A 427 -2.89 7.28 6.37
N GLY A 428 -3.67 6.28 5.92
CA GLY A 428 -4.79 6.51 5.02
C GLY A 428 -4.37 6.90 3.60
N PHE A 429 -3.33 6.30 3.08
CA PHE A 429 -2.76 6.66 1.77
C PHE A 429 -3.56 6.15 0.56
N CYS A 430 -4.71 5.54 0.74
CA CYS A 430 -5.69 5.22 -0.30
C CYS A 430 -5.09 4.51 -1.54
N GLY A 431 -4.15 3.57 -1.34
CA GLY A 431 -3.43 2.89 -2.42
C GLY A 431 -2.25 3.68 -3.01
N HIS A 432 -2.04 4.93 -2.60
CA HIS A 432 -0.99 5.82 -3.11
C HIS A 432 0.32 5.76 -2.31
N GLY A 433 0.32 5.12 -1.15
CA GLY A 433 1.38 5.19 -0.16
C GLY A 433 2.73 4.67 -0.63
N PHE A 434 2.79 3.77 -1.59
CA PHE A 434 4.07 3.27 -2.09
C PHE A 434 4.95 4.40 -2.64
N ALA A 435 4.40 5.21 -3.54
CA ALA A 435 5.12 6.32 -4.15
C ALA A 435 5.42 7.46 -3.15
N MET A 436 4.49 7.71 -2.22
CA MET A 436 4.60 8.79 -1.23
C MET A 436 5.44 8.45 -0.01
N GLY A 437 5.72 7.17 0.24
CA GLY A 437 6.40 6.71 1.45
C GLY A 437 7.73 7.39 1.73
N PRO A 438 8.64 7.47 0.78
CA PRO A 438 9.93 8.12 0.97
C PRO A 438 9.81 9.58 1.39
N ILE A 439 8.98 10.37 0.71
CA ILE A 439 8.80 11.79 1.03
C ILE A 439 8.04 12.00 2.34
N ALA A 440 7.00 11.20 2.61
CA ALA A 440 6.27 11.29 3.87
C ALA A 440 7.17 11.00 5.07
N GLY A 441 8.00 9.94 4.99
CA GLY A 441 8.98 9.62 6.04
C GLY A 441 10.00 10.73 6.26
N LYS A 442 10.48 11.37 5.19
CA LYS A 442 11.39 12.51 5.27
C LYS A 442 10.74 13.71 5.96
N LEU A 443 9.52 14.07 5.58
CA LEU A 443 8.79 15.20 6.17
C LEU A 443 8.48 14.97 7.65
N LEU A 444 8.18 13.75 8.08
CA LEU A 444 8.00 13.42 9.48
C LEU A 444 9.31 13.61 10.27
N ALA A 445 10.44 13.20 9.68
CA ALA A 445 11.75 13.39 10.30
C ALA A 445 12.12 14.88 10.42
N GLU A 446 11.88 15.67 9.39
CA GLU A 446 12.03 17.13 9.41
C GLU A 446 11.16 17.76 10.50
N TRP A 447 9.89 17.37 10.57
CA TRP A 447 8.96 17.91 11.56
C TRP A 447 9.39 17.62 13.00
N ILE A 448 9.96 16.43 13.26
CA ILE A 448 10.48 16.05 14.57
C ILE A 448 11.74 16.81 14.93
N ASP A 449 12.69 16.93 14.01
CA ASP A 449 14.02 17.49 14.24
C ASP A 449 14.00 19.03 14.16
N GLU A 450 13.33 19.57 13.13
CA GLU A 450 13.34 21.00 12.80
C GLU A 450 12.08 21.75 13.30
N GLY A 451 11.10 21.02 13.87
CA GLY A 451 9.83 21.57 14.35
C GLY A 451 8.80 21.87 13.25
N ARG A 452 9.14 21.69 11.99
CA ARG A 452 8.25 21.90 10.83
C ARG A 452 8.69 21.08 9.63
N PRO A 453 7.75 20.61 8.80
CA PRO A 453 8.07 19.99 7.51
C PRO A 453 8.46 21.04 6.46
N SER A 454 9.24 20.64 5.46
CA SER A 454 9.66 21.50 4.34
C SER A 454 8.54 21.75 3.30
N LEU A 455 7.42 21.03 3.40
CA LEU A 455 6.24 21.22 2.56
C LEU A 455 5.03 21.60 3.42
N ASP A 456 4.11 22.36 2.83
CA ASP A 456 2.80 22.62 3.44
C ASP A 456 1.94 21.35 3.49
N LEU A 457 1.59 20.91 4.69
CA LEU A 457 0.77 19.73 4.96
C LEU A 457 -0.66 20.09 5.42
N THR A 458 -1.09 21.32 5.23
CA THR A 458 -2.39 21.83 5.72
C THR A 458 -3.57 21.00 5.20
N GLU A 459 -3.54 20.58 3.93
CA GLU A 459 -4.60 19.74 3.33
C GLU A 459 -4.63 18.31 3.91
N PHE A 460 -3.55 17.86 4.58
CA PHE A 460 -3.42 16.50 5.11
C PHE A 460 -3.77 16.36 6.60
N ARG A 461 -4.28 17.43 7.23
CA ARG A 461 -4.64 17.43 8.66
C ARG A 461 -5.80 16.49 8.95
N LEU A 462 -5.73 15.78 10.09
CA LEU A 462 -6.82 14.92 10.57
C LEU A 462 -8.13 15.72 10.77
N ARG A 463 -8.00 16.95 11.28
CA ARG A 463 -9.14 17.80 11.64
C ARG A 463 -10.04 18.16 10.46
N ARG A 464 -9.55 18.07 9.20
CA ARG A 464 -10.36 18.37 7.98
C ARG A 464 -11.65 17.57 7.89
N PHE A 465 -11.70 16.38 8.50
CA PHE A 465 -12.92 15.56 8.53
C PHE A 465 -14.00 16.13 9.45
N PHE A 466 -13.66 17.02 10.37
CA PHE A 466 -14.54 17.49 11.44
C PHE A 466 -14.78 19.00 11.42
N ASP A 467 -14.00 19.77 10.70
CA ASP A 467 -14.08 21.23 10.63
C ASP A 467 -14.77 21.76 9.34
N GLY A 468 -15.26 20.86 8.51
CA GLY A 468 -15.95 21.19 7.26
C GLY A 468 -15.04 21.54 6.08
N THR A 469 -13.71 21.38 6.22
CA THR A 469 -12.74 21.68 5.15
C THR A 469 -12.45 20.47 4.24
N MET A 470 -12.99 19.29 4.56
CA MET A 470 -12.84 18.09 3.74
C MET A 470 -13.37 18.31 2.33
N LYS A 471 -12.56 18.07 1.33
CA LYS A 471 -12.93 18.09 -0.08
C LYS A 471 -13.37 16.70 -0.54
N ARG A 472 -14.28 16.63 -1.51
CA ARG A 472 -14.65 15.35 -2.09
C ARG A 472 -13.60 14.92 -3.12
N PRO A 473 -13.25 13.62 -3.17
CA PRO A 473 -12.27 13.13 -4.12
C PRO A 473 -12.84 13.16 -5.54
N ARG A 474 -11.95 13.27 -6.51
CA ARG A 474 -12.30 13.06 -7.93
C ARG A 474 -12.50 11.58 -8.22
N SER A 475 -11.64 10.74 -7.64
CA SER A 475 -11.75 9.29 -7.64
C SER A 475 -11.41 8.75 -6.26
N MET A 476 -12.00 7.65 -5.84
CA MET A 476 -11.68 7.03 -4.54
C MET A 476 -10.41 6.18 -4.57
N LEU A 477 -9.96 5.77 -5.74
CA LEU A 477 -8.78 4.92 -5.94
C LEU A 477 -8.12 5.23 -7.29
#